data_bb2199ee6bf31250262ea5c796e894ee
#
_entry.id   bb2199ee6bf31250262ea5c796e894ee
#
_cell.length_a   1.000
_cell.length_b   1.000
_cell.length_c   1.000
_cell.angle_alpha   90.00
_cell.angle_beta   90.00
_cell.angle_gamma   90.00
#
_symmetry.space_group_name_H-M   'P 1'
#
loop_
_entity.id
_entity.type
_entity.pdbx_description
1 polymer ?
#
loop_
_entity_poly.entity_id
_entity_poly.type
_entity_poly.pdbx_seq_one_letter_code
_entity_poly.pdbx_strand_id
1 'polypeptide(L)'
;MVTSENRAPRGRNFLRKWARRPIRVMVSVGAALAAWQFAAPREANAETIEAALARAYENNPQLNAQRAIVRQTDESVPQALSGYRPMLTANASAGDQYTTEKEIFPPIPGTALTQGAAVKINGHTQPYSYGATASQTLFNGNQTGNKVRAAESQVSAARETLRVMEESVLLAAATIYMDMSRDAANLEVQRNNVRVLDRTLTDTNNRFAAGQVTDTDVAQSEAQLAAGQASLHAAEAQLAITQANYRRIVGVDPANLAPASSVERFAPSTLNSAIAMGTAQNPSVTAAEYGVDVALLQVKIAEGALYPTLTAQASVQQQYGANIVTPKLFTDSATVNLTVPLYQGGGEYASIRANKEAVGQQQINVDQVRDQARANVVEAWAQLQAAKAQIEAAQRQNAAAERALNGVRNEAQVGQRTTQDVLIAEQALVNARQSLIVAQHDRVVSSYSLLSAVGRLSAQDLALPVKVYEPSVHYQQVRDAWVGVRTPSGQ
;
A
#
# COMPACT_ATOMS: atom_id res chain seq x y z
N MET A 1 7.00 -66.47 -18.64
CA MET A 1 6.31 -67.50 -19.49
C MET A 1 5.07 -66.80 -20.03
N VAL A 2 5.13 -66.50 -21.27
CA VAL A 2 4.16 -66.80 -22.35
C VAL A 2 2.95 -65.82 -22.31
N THR A 3 2.98 -64.79 -23.17
CA THR A 3 2.36 -64.61 -24.51
C THR A 3 0.84 -64.58 -24.47
N SER A 4 0.17 -63.71 -25.05
CA SER A 4 -0.03 -63.08 -26.35
C SER A 4 -1.53 -62.80 -26.46
N GLU A 5 -1.94 -61.84 -27.02
CA GLU A 5 -2.35 -61.41 -28.35
C GLU A 5 -3.80 -60.96 -28.46
N ASN A 6 -3.96 -59.73 -28.99
CA ASN A 6 -4.77 -59.39 -30.16
C ASN A 6 -6.30 -59.58 -30.16
N ARG A 7 -7.06 -58.47 -30.35
CA ARG A 7 -7.83 -58.22 -31.59
C ARG A 7 -8.76 -57.01 -31.46
N ALA A 8 -8.55 -56.05 -32.33
CA ALA A 8 -9.61 -55.12 -32.77
C ALA A 8 -10.60 -55.84 -33.75
N PRO A 9 -11.76 -55.27 -33.99
CA PRO A 9 -12.14 -54.87 -35.32
C PRO A 9 -12.85 -53.48 -35.40
N ARG A 10 -12.46 -52.69 -36.37
CA ARG A 10 -13.15 -52.33 -37.65
C ARG A 10 -14.63 -52.00 -37.45
N GLY A 11 -15.13 -50.83 -37.74
CA GLY A 11 -14.95 -49.87 -38.79
C GLY A 11 -16.34 -49.39 -39.21
N ARG A 12 -16.51 -48.17 -39.59
CA ARG A 12 -17.38 -47.77 -40.73
C ARG A 12 -17.29 -46.26 -40.99
N ASN A 13 -16.79 -46.00 -42.17
CA ASN A 13 -16.80 -44.76 -42.91
C ASN A 13 -18.23 -44.17 -43.05
N PHE A 14 -18.35 -42.85 -42.92
CA PHE A 14 -19.34 -42.11 -43.70
C PHE A 14 -18.67 -40.90 -44.35
N LEU A 15 -18.28 -41.09 -45.59
CA LEU A 15 -17.96 -40.07 -46.55
C LEU A 15 -19.25 -39.43 -47.08
N ARG A 16 -19.31 -38.12 -47.15
CA ARG A 16 -19.96 -37.32 -48.20
C ARG A 16 -19.51 -35.88 -48.05
N LYS A 17 -18.65 -35.45 -48.95
CA LYS A 17 -18.85 -34.72 -50.21
C LYS A 17 -19.55 -33.38 -50.06
N TRP A 18 -18.83 -32.41 -50.54
CA TRP A 18 -19.20 -31.19 -51.34
C TRP A 18 -18.43 -30.00 -50.80
N ALA A 19 -17.71 -29.11 -51.54
CA ALA A 19 -17.60 -28.89 -52.99
C ALA A 19 -16.32 -28.04 -53.19
N ARG A 20 -15.64 -28.31 -54.25
CA ARG A 20 -14.52 -27.49 -54.79
C ARG A 20 -15.07 -26.12 -55.23
N ARG A 21 -14.47 -25.03 -54.80
CA ARG A 21 -14.48 -23.75 -55.51
C ARG A 21 -13.06 -23.27 -55.73
N PRO A 22 -12.72 -22.73 -56.89
CA PRO A 22 -11.35 -22.51 -57.33
C PRO A 22 -10.77 -21.24 -56.67
N ILE A 23 -9.53 -21.36 -56.23
CA ILE A 23 -8.68 -20.26 -55.81
C ILE A 23 -8.32 -19.45 -57.06
N ARG A 24 -8.89 -18.28 -57.23
CA ARG A 24 -8.33 -17.24 -58.10
C ARG A 24 -7.17 -16.59 -57.36
N VAL A 25 -5.98 -16.93 -57.74
CA VAL A 25 -4.76 -16.19 -57.41
C VAL A 25 -4.86 -14.87 -58.18
N MET A 26 -5.22 -13.81 -57.47
CA MET A 26 -4.99 -12.45 -57.92
C MET A 26 -3.69 -11.97 -57.31
N VAL A 27 -2.64 -12.04 -58.09
CA VAL A 27 -1.37 -11.36 -57.82
C VAL A 27 -1.64 -9.88 -57.94
N SER A 28 -1.90 -9.21 -56.82
CA SER A 28 -1.82 -7.77 -56.69
C SER A 28 -0.45 -7.46 -56.07
N VAL A 29 0.49 -7.11 -56.95
CA VAL A 29 1.66 -6.34 -56.60
C VAL A 29 1.15 -4.96 -56.13
N GLY A 30 0.85 -4.85 -54.87
CA GLY A 30 0.54 -3.60 -54.16
C GLY A 30 1.72 -3.25 -53.31
N ALA A 31 2.38 -2.17 -53.64
CA ALA A 31 3.48 -1.56 -52.97
C ALA A 31 3.29 -1.54 -51.43
N ALA A 32 4.05 -2.38 -50.72
CA ALA A 32 4.29 -2.24 -49.30
C ALA A 32 5.22 -1.01 -49.13
N LEU A 33 4.67 0.18 -49.24
CA LEU A 33 5.18 1.35 -48.59
C LEU A 33 5.02 1.08 -47.08
N ALA A 34 6.01 0.40 -46.53
CA ALA A 34 6.25 0.43 -45.09
C ALA A 34 6.29 1.89 -44.67
N ALA A 35 5.19 2.36 -44.12
CA ALA A 35 5.23 3.56 -43.31
C ALA A 35 6.18 3.27 -42.11
N TRP A 36 7.46 3.46 -42.32
CA TRP A 36 8.33 3.86 -41.26
C TRP A 36 7.72 5.19 -40.79
N GLN A 37 6.80 5.11 -39.85
CA GLN A 37 6.59 6.20 -38.93
C GLN A 37 7.97 6.43 -38.32
N PHE A 38 8.71 7.36 -38.88
CA PHE A 38 9.71 8.08 -38.14
C PHE A 38 9.01 8.50 -36.86
N ALA A 39 9.21 7.75 -35.78
CA ALA A 39 9.07 8.29 -34.45
C ALA A 39 10.00 9.51 -34.50
N ALA A 40 9.43 10.68 -34.74
CA ALA A 40 10.15 11.93 -34.50
C ALA A 40 10.82 11.72 -33.16
N PRO A 41 12.12 12.00 -33.02
CA PRO A 41 12.72 11.98 -31.71
C PRO A 41 11.78 12.85 -30.87
N ARG A 42 11.06 12.25 -29.91
CA ARG A 42 10.41 13.02 -28.88
C ARG A 42 11.55 13.88 -28.37
N GLU A 43 11.50 15.17 -28.66
CA GLU A 43 12.34 16.11 -27.95
C GLU A 43 12.28 15.63 -26.52
N ALA A 44 13.44 15.32 -25.96
CA ALA A 44 13.52 14.85 -24.60
C ALA A 44 13.14 16.05 -23.74
N ASN A 45 11.80 16.29 -23.67
CA ASN A 45 11.26 17.28 -22.78
C ASN A 45 11.77 16.90 -21.40
N ALA A 46 12.48 17.84 -20.78
CA ALA A 46 13.00 17.65 -19.45
C ALA A 46 11.86 17.14 -18.55
N GLU A 47 12.12 16.07 -17.82
CA GLU A 47 11.14 15.45 -16.92
C GLU A 47 10.78 16.44 -15.82
N THR A 48 9.50 16.78 -15.69
CA THR A 48 9.02 17.68 -14.63
C THR A 48 8.75 16.90 -13.36
N ILE A 49 8.72 17.59 -12.21
CA ILE A 49 8.39 16.98 -10.91
C ILE A 49 6.98 16.37 -10.94
N GLU A 50 6.01 17.02 -11.60
CA GLU A 50 4.65 16.51 -11.74
C GLU A 50 4.63 15.19 -12.53
N ALA A 51 5.46 15.05 -13.56
CA ALA A 51 5.58 13.82 -14.33
C ALA A 51 6.18 12.67 -13.47
N ALA A 52 7.19 12.99 -12.66
CA ALA A 52 7.77 12.02 -11.73
C ALA A 52 6.77 11.59 -10.64
N LEU A 53 6.02 12.53 -10.06
CA LEU A 53 4.95 12.25 -9.10
C LEU A 53 3.85 11.39 -9.73
N ALA A 54 3.45 11.69 -10.96
CA ALA A 54 2.46 10.92 -11.69
C ALA A 54 2.90 9.46 -11.89
N ARG A 55 4.15 9.24 -12.29
CA ARG A 55 4.71 7.88 -12.43
C ARG A 55 4.81 7.14 -11.11
N ALA A 56 5.25 7.83 -10.04
CA ALA A 56 5.28 7.25 -8.70
C ALA A 56 3.88 6.84 -8.25
N TYR A 57 2.86 7.67 -8.47
CA TYR A 57 1.48 7.36 -8.15
C TYR A 57 0.94 6.12 -8.88
N GLU A 58 1.30 5.93 -10.15
CA GLU A 58 0.84 4.79 -10.96
C GLU A 58 1.61 3.51 -10.66
N ASN A 59 2.95 3.60 -10.53
CA ASN A 59 3.83 2.44 -10.57
C ASN A 59 4.40 2.04 -9.21
N ASN A 60 4.28 2.86 -8.15
CA ASN A 60 4.90 2.54 -6.88
C ASN A 60 4.30 1.27 -6.25
N PRO A 61 5.12 0.24 -5.93
CA PRO A 61 4.62 -1.02 -5.39
C PRO A 61 3.95 -0.89 -4.02
N GLN A 62 4.40 0.05 -3.16
CA GLN A 62 3.84 0.26 -1.83
C GLN A 62 2.41 0.81 -1.92
N LEU A 63 2.18 1.80 -2.79
CA LEU A 63 0.85 2.35 -3.02
C LEU A 63 -0.08 1.31 -3.65
N ASN A 64 0.41 0.52 -4.61
CA ASN A 64 -0.36 -0.53 -5.24
C ASN A 64 -0.70 -1.68 -4.26
N ALA A 65 0.22 -2.02 -3.34
CA ALA A 65 -0.05 -2.96 -2.25
C ALA A 65 -1.14 -2.43 -1.31
N GLN A 66 -1.08 -1.14 -0.94
CA GLN A 66 -2.11 -0.53 -0.09
C GLN A 66 -3.49 -0.48 -0.79
N ARG A 67 -3.54 -0.24 -2.10
CA ARG A 67 -4.77 -0.37 -2.91
C ARG A 67 -5.34 -1.79 -2.85
N ALA A 68 -4.48 -2.81 -2.86
CA ALA A 68 -4.89 -4.20 -2.69
C ALA A 68 -5.43 -4.49 -1.28
N ILE A 69 -4.82 -3.91 -0.23
CA ILE A 69 -5.32 -4.00 1.15
C ILE A 69 -6.71 -3.39 1.28
N VAL A 70 -6.97 -2.23 0.66
CA VAL A 70 -8.33 -1.66 0.64
C VAL A 70 -9.31 -2.61 -0.02
N ARG A 71 -8.98 -3.19 -1.18
CA ARG A 71 -9.84 -4.19 -1.84
C ARG A 71 -10.08 -5.43 -0.98
N GLN A 72 -9.06 -5.89 -0.25
CA GLN A 72 -9.20 -6.98 0.71
C GLN A 72 -10.14 -6.60 1.85
N THR A 73 -10.04 -5.38 2.36
CA THR A 73 -10.91 -4.88 3.44
C THR A 73 -12.35 -4.71 2.97
N ASP A 74 -12.58 -4.32 1.70
CA ASP A 74 -13.92 -4.24 1.11
C ASP A 74 -14.67 -5.58 1.23
N GLU A 75 -13.98 -6.74 1.14
CA GLU A 75 -14.55 -8.07 1.28
C GLU A 75 -15.02 -8.39 2.71
N SER A 76 -14.63 -7.61 3.70
CA SER A 76 -15.15 -7.77 5.07
C SER A 76 -16.65 -7.45 5.16
N VAL A 77 -17.16 -6.60 4.27
CA VAL A 77 -18.59 -6.22 4.27
C VAL A 77 -19.48 -7.35 3.77
N PRO A 78 -19.26 -8.00 2.62
CA PRO A 78 -20.03 -9.19 2.24
C PRO A 78 -19.84 -10.36 3.23
N GLN A 79 -18.68 -10.49 3.88
CA GLN A 79 -18.50 -11.45 4.98
C GLN A 79 -19.42 -11.14 6.17
N ALA A 80 -19.53 -9.88 6.59
CA ALA A 80 -20.45 -9.47 7.65
C ALA A 80 -21.91 -9.63 7.23
N LEU A 81 -22.26 -9.31 5.96
CA LEU A 81 -23.60 -9.49 5.38
C LEU A 81 -24.01 -10.97 5.29
N SER A 82 -23.04 -11.89 5.23
CA SER A 82 -23.35 -13.33 5.21
C SER A 82 -24.13 -13.79 6.44
N GLY A 83 -24.03 -13.08 7.58
CA GLY A 83 -24.82 -13.31 8.77
C GLY A 83 -26.34 -13.13 8.59
N TYR A 84 -26.77 -12.46 7.53
CA TYR A 84 -28.18 -12.34 7.13
C TYR A 84 -28.60 -13.40 6.10
N ARG A 85 -27.67 -14.20 5.59
CA ARG A 85 -27.93 -15.15 4.51
C ARG A 85 -28.13 -16.56 5.06
N PRO A 86 -28.95 -17.41 4.40
CA PRO A 86 -29.08 -18.79 4.79
C PRO A 86 -27.77 -19.54 4.54
N MET A 87 -27.42 -20.41 5.51
CA MET A 87 -26.28 -21.30 5.37
C MET A 87 -26.82 -22.71 5.05
N LEU A 88 -26.31 -23.31 3.96
CA LEU A 88 -26.66 -24.66 3.54
C LEU A 88 -25.43 -25.56 3.72
N THR A 89 -25.62 -26.64 4.49
CA THR A 89 -24.57 -27.64 4.71
C THR A 89 -25.09 -29.03 4.31
N ALA A 90 -24.26 -29.82 3.67
CA ALA A 90 -24.50 -31.23 3.44
C ALA A 90 -23.50 -32.04 4.29
N ASN A 91 -23.99 -33.07 4.91
CA ASN A 91 -23.21 -33.97 5.76
C ASN A 91 -23.43 -35.42 5.37
N ALA A 92 -22.42 -36.24 5.49
CA ALA A 92 -22.50 -37.69 5.39
C ALA A 92 -21.62 -38.31 6.47
N SER A 93 -22.09 -39.36 7.06
CA SER A 93 -21.32 -40.12 8.06
C SER A 93 -21.51 -41.64 7.84
N ALA A 94 -20.45 -42.39 8.13
CA ALA A 94 -20.49 -43.84 8.16
C ALA A 94 -19.68 -44.32 9.37
N GLY A 95 -20.12 -45.39 10.02
CA GLY A 95 -19.44 -45.90 11.20
C GLY A 95 -19.75 -47.39 11.44
N ASP A 96 -19.07 -47.98 12.40
CA ASP A 96 -19.36 -49.28 12.95
C ASP A 96 -19.73 -49.08 14.42
N GLN A 97 -20.86 -49.63 14.85
CA GLN A 97 -21.37 -49.44 16.19
C GLN A 97 -21.82 -50.79 16.77
N TYR A 98 -21.34 -51.10 17.96
CA TYR A 98 -21.85 -52.17 18.75
C TYR A 98 -22.80 -51.60 19.82
N THR A 99 -24.07 -52.00 19.77
CA THR A 99 -25.08 -51.52 20.70
C THR A 99 -25.54 -52.68 21.61
N THR A 100 -25.61 -52.42 22.89
CA THR A 100 -26.30 -53.26 23.86
C THR A 100 -27.39 -52.41 24.48
N GLU A 101 -28.62 -52.76 24.20
CA GLU A 101 -29.82 -52.09 24.70
C GLU A 101 -30.62 -53.06 25.59
N LYS A 102 -31.08 -52.56 26.71
CA LYS A 102 -31.97 -53.30 27.59
C LYS A 102 -33.32 -52.58 27.61
N GLU A 103 -34.29 -53.15 26.89
CA GLU A 103 -35.65 -52.61 26.84
C GLU A 103 -36.48 -53.27 27.87
N ILE A 104 -37.23 -52.52 28.66
CA ILE A 104 -38.13 -52.99 29.69
C ILE A 104 -39.57 -52.76 29.18
N PHE A 105 -40.22 -53.80 28.80
CA PHE A 105 -41.63 -53.74 28.40
C PHE A 105 -42.50 -53.69 29.66
N PRO A 106 -43.48 -52.75 29.78
CA PRO A 106 -44.39 -52.69 30.90
C PRO A 106 -45.28 -53.95 30.93
N PRO A 107 -45.75 -54.37 32.12
CA PRO A 107 -46.64 -55.48 32.21
C PRO A 107 -47.92 -55.21 31.45
N ILE A 108 -48.42 -56.20 30.69
CA ILE A 108 -49.66 -56.09 29.94
C ILE A 108 -50.74 -56.84 30.78
N PRO A 109 -51.74 -56.11 31.34
CA PRO A 109 -52.79 -56.71 32.13
C PRO A 109 -53.58 -57.79 31.35
N GLY A 110 -53.73 -58.95 31.92
CA GLY A 110 -54.49 -60.06 31.32
C GLY A 110 -53.75 -61.01 30.43
N THR A 111 -52.40 -60.86 30.34
CA THR A 111 -51.52 -61.75 29.59
C THR A 111 -50.50 -62.44 30.52
N ALA A 112 -49.77 -63.42 29.98
CA ALA A 112 -48.70 -64.11 30.72
C ALA A 112 -47.48 -63.16 31.07
N LEU A 113 -47.49 -61.95 30.60
CA LEU A 113 -46.47 -60.90 30.87
C LEU A 113 -46.92 -59.98 32.01
N THR A 114 -47.38 -60.57 33.14
CA THR A 114 -47.82 -59.83 34.36
C THR A 114 -46.63 -59.16 35.11
N GLN A 115 -45.38 -59.53 34.82
CA GLN A 115 -44.19 -58.87 35.30
C GLN A 115 -43.48 -58.35 34.08
N GLY A 116 -43.04 -57.06 34.07
CA GLY A 116 -42.33 -56.42 32.93
C GLY A 116 -41.20 -57.30 32.44
N ALA A 117 -41.17 -57.57 31.14
CA ALA A 117 -40.11 -58.35 30.49
C ALA A 117 -38.93 -57.43 30.11
N ALA A 118 -37.73 -57.76 30.57
CA ALA A 118 -36.53 -57.11 30.15
C ALA A 118 -35.94 -57.91 28.96
N VAL A 119 -35.91 -57.27 27.77
CA VAL A 119 -35.29 -57.85 26.60
C VAL A 119 -33.92 -57.14 26.38
N LYS A 120 -32.84 -57.90 26.31
CA LYS A 120 -31.54 -57.42 26.00
C LYS A 120 -31.32 -57.65 24.52
N ILE A 121 -31.19 -56.55 23.78
CA ILE A 121 -30.87 -56.51 22.35
C ILE A 121 -29.40 -56.09 22.21
N ASN A 122 -28.56 -56.89 21.56
CA ASN A 122 -27.18 -56.56 21.32
C ASN A 122 -26.79 -57.00 19.91
N GLY A 123 -25.97 -56.20 19.26
CA GLY A 123 -25.51 -56.50 17.92
C GLY A 123 -24.64 -55.37 17.32
N HIS A 124 -23.99 -55.71 16.24
CA HIS A 124 -23.25 -54.81 15.41
C HIS A 124 -24.16 -54.18 14.36
N THR A 125 -24.06 -52.88 14.18
CA THR A 125 -24.68 -52.15 13.08
C THR A 125 -23.65 -51.32 12.38
N GLN A 126 -23.80 -51.11 11.09
CA GLN A 126 -22.96 -50.18 10.29
C GLN A 126 -23.84 -49.01 9.88
N PRO A 127 -24.01 -48.02 10.78
CA PRO A 127 -24.83 -46.88 10.48
C PRO A 127 -24.12 -46.00 9.43
N TYR A 128 -24.86 -45.62 8.41
CA TYR A 128 -24.47 -44.55 7.50
C TYR A 128 -25.63 -43.60 7.30
N SER A 129 -25.30 -42.31 7.24
CA SER A 129 -26.30 -41.29 7.01
C SER A 129 -25.77 -40.21 6.04
N TYR A 130 -26.68 -39.60 5.35
CA TYR A 130 -26.46 -38.38 4.58
C TYR A 130 -27.66 -37.46 4.70
N GLY A 131 -27.37 -36.17 4.61
CA GLY A 131 -28.42 -35.18 4.79
C GLY A 131 -27.95 -33.78 4.36
N ALA A 132 -28.90 -32.87 4.38
CA ALA A 132 -28.64 -31.45 4.19
C ALA A 132 -29.41 -30.65 5.27
N THR A 133 -28.78 -29.59 5.72
CA THR A 133 -29.35 -28.66 6.69
C THR A 133 -29.24 -27.25 6.16
N ALA A 134 -30.35 -26.53 6.12
CA ALA A 134 -30.40 -25.09 5.90
C ALA A 134 -30.63 -24.38 7.23
N SER A 135 -29.84 -23.40 7.57
CA SER A 135 -30.01 -22.61 8.78
C SER A 135 -29.99 -21.11 8.46
N GLN A 136 -30.86 -20.36 9.13
CA GLN A 136 -30.99 -18.92 8.98
C GLN A 136 -31.16 -18.28 10.35
N THR A 137 -30.28 -17.35 10.68
CA THR A 137 -30.46 -16.48 11.84
C THR A 137 -31.49 -15.41 11.50
N LEU A 138 -32.61 -15.39 12.22
CA LEU A 138 -33.68 -14.41 12.04
C LEU A 138 -33.46 -13.18 12.94
N PHE A 139 -32.97 -13.42 14.14
CA PHE A 139 -32.64 -12.37 15.11
C PHE A 139 -31.49 -12.80 16.01
N ASN A 140 -30.54 -11.90 16.29
CA ASN A 140 -29.41 -12.15 17.18
C ASN A 140 -29.02 -10.91 18.00
N GLY A 141 -30.00 -10.16 18.52
CA GLY A 141 -29.69 -8.94 19.26
C GLY A 141 -29.04 -7.86 18.43
N ASN A 142 -29.34 -7.79 17.12
CA ASN A 142 -28.77 -6.86 16.16
C ASN A 142 -27.23 -6.94 15.97
N GLN A 143 -26.61 -8.06 16.40
CA GLN A 143 -25.15 -8.25 16.24
C GLN A 143 -24.73 -8.21 14.78
N THR A 144 -25.48 -8.89 13.88
CA THR A 144 -25.16 -8.90 12.45
C THR A 144 -25.20 -7.49 11.86
N GLY A 145 -26.21 -6.68 12.18
CA GLY A 145 -26.29 -5.29 11.72
C GLY A 145 -25.13 -4.43 12.21
N ASN A 146 -24.73 -4.60 13.47
CA ASN A 146 -23.58 -3.88 14.02
C ASN A 146 -22.24 -4.38 13.43
N LYS A 147 -22.10 -5.68 13.12
CA LYS A 147 -20.94 -6.23 12.41
C LYS A 147 -20.79 -5.63 11.00
N VAL A 148 -21.90 -5.48 10.28
CA VAL A 148 -21.89 -4.84 8.94
C VAL A 148 -21.43 -3.40 9.05
N ARG A 149 -22.00 -2.62 9.98
CA ARG A 149 -21.57 -1.22 10.19
C ARG A 149 -20.10 -1.13 10.61
N ALA A 150 -19.63 -2.04 11.48
CA ALA A 150 -18.23 -2.08 11.89
C ALA A 150 -17.30 -2.36 10.69
N ALA A 151 -17.69 -3.29 9.80
CA ALA A 151 -16.95 -3.56 8.57
C ALA A 151 -16.95 -2.33 7.63
N GLU A 152 -18.08 -1.61 7.48
CA GLU A 152 -18.16 -0.37 6.68
C GLU A 152 -17.27 0.74 7.26
N SER A 153 -17.24 0.91 8.59
CA SER A 153 -16.32 1.86 9.25
C SER A 153 -14.85 1.43 9.07
N GLN A 154 -14.57 0.13 9.10
CA GLN A 154 -13.22 -0.40 8.83
C GLN A 154 -12.77 -0.16 7.39
N VAL A 155 -13.67 -0.31 6.41
CA VAL A 155 -13.41 0.05 5.01
C VAL A 155 -13.10 1.55 4.89
N SER A 156 -13.85 2.40 5.59
CA SER A 156 -13.60 3.85 5.61
C SER A 156 -12.23 4.18 6.21
N ALA A 157 -11.85 3.56 7.32
CA ALA A 157 -10.52 3.70 7.91
C ALA A 157 -9.41 3.25 6.97
N ALA A 158 -9.60 2.13 6.24
CA ALA A 158 -8.65 1.62 5.27
C ALA A 158 -8.45 2.57 4.07
N ARG A 159 -9.50 3.27 3.65
CA ARG A 159 -9.43 4.30 2.60
C ARG A 159 -8.63 5.52 3.06
N GLU A 160 -8.81 5.96 4.29
CA GLU A 160 -8.00 7.06 4.84
C GLU A 160 -6.53 6.63 5.01
N THR A 161 -6.28 5.37 5.42
CA THR A 161 -4.91 4.81 5.45
C THR A 161 -4.28 4.76 4.05
N LEU A 162 -5.07 4.51 2.99
CA LEU A 162 -4.59 4.62 1.61
C LEU A 162 -4.19 6.05 1.27
N ARG A 163 -4.93 7.07 1.72
CA ARG A 163 -4.56 8.48 1.53
C ARG A 163 -3.24 8.82 2.23
N VAL A 164 -3.04 8.34 3.48
CA VAL A 164 -1.75 8.48 4.18
C VAL A 164 -0.61 7.87 3.36
N MET A 165 -0.81 6.68 2.79
CA MET A 165 0.20 6.04 1.94
C MET A 165 0.45 6.82 0.65
N GLU A 166 -0.59 7.37 0.03
CA GLU A 166 -0.47 8.25 -1.15
C GLU A 166 0.38 9.48 -0.83
N GLU A 167 0.09 10.18 0.26
CA GLU A 167 0.87 11.33 0.71
C GLU A 167 2.33 10.98 0.96
N SER A 168 2.59 9.85 1.62
CA SER A 168 3.94 9.37 1.90
C SER A 168 4.72 9.08 0.61
N VAL A 169 4.09 8.41 -0.36
CA VAL A 169 4.72 8.07 -1.66
C VAL A 169 4.97 9.34 -2.49
N LEU A 170 4.02 10.26 -2.54
CA LEU A 170 4.18 11.51 -3.27
C LEU A 170 5.25 12.40 -2.64
N LEU A 171 5.33 12.48 -1.31
CA LEU A 171 6.40 13.20 -0.62
C LEU A 171 7.76 12.56 -0.88
N ALA A 172 7.87 11.24 -0.80
CA ALA A 172 9.10 10.52 -1.12
C ALA A 172 9.53 10.72 -2.58
N ALA A 173 8.57 10.76 -3.52
CA ALA A 173 8.85 11.03 -4.93
C ALA A 173 9.30 12.47 -5.17
N ALA A 174 8.70 13.46 -4.50
CA ALA A 174 9.15 14.84 -4.56
C ALA A 174 10.56 15.00 -3.97
N THR A 175 10.83 14.37 -2.84
CA THR A 175 12.13 14.40 -2.17
C THR A 175 13.21 13.80 -3.05
N ILE A 176 13.00 12.60 -3.60
CA ILE A 176 14.02 11.93 -4.42
C ILE A 176 14.25 12.64 -5.75
N TYR A 177 13.22 13.29 -6.32
CA TYR A 177 13.38 14.16 -7.48
C TYR A 177 14.31 15.33 -7.18
N MET A 178 14.12 15.99 -6.04
CA MET A 178 14.95 17.12 -5.61
C MET A 178 16.36 16.67 -5.19
N ASP A 179 16.49 15.50 -4.54
CA ASP A 179 17.79 14.89 -4.26
C ASP A 179 18.59 14.64 -5.55
N MET A 180 17.94 14.10 -6.56
CA MET A 180 18.56 13.86 -7.87
C MET A 180 19.01 15.16 -8.52
N SER A 181 18.19 16.21 -8.46
CA SER A 181 18.53 17.54 -8.98
C SER A 181 19.71 18.17 -8.22
N ARG A 182 19.69 18.07 -6.87
CA ARG A 182 20.79 18.53 -5.99
C ARG A 182 22.10 17.81 -6.29
N ASP A 183 22.06 16.47 -6.38
CA ASP A 183 23.28 15.68 -6.54
C ASP A 183 23.88 15.83 -7.93
N ALA A 184 23.04 15.98 -8.96
CA ALA A 184 23.50 16.33 -10.31
C ALA A 184 24.17 17.72 -10.36
N ALA A 185 23.56 18.72 -9.71
CA ALA A 185 24.14 20.06 -9.61
C ALA A 185 25.45 20.07 -8.80
N ASN A 186 25.50 19.31 -7.70
CA ASN A 186 26.72 19.17 -6.89
C ASN A 186 27.85 18.50 -7.68
N LEU A 187 27.56 17.46 -8.45
CA LEU A 187 28.55 16.80 -9.31
C LEU A 187 29.17 17.80 -10.29
N GLU A 188 28.35 18.66 -10.91
CA GLU A 188 28.87 19.69 -11.85
C GLU A 188 29.73 20.72 -11.11
N VAL A 189 29.38 21.11 -9.89
CA VAL A 189 30.22 21.97 -9.04
C VAL A 189 31.56 21.30 -8.77
N GLN A 190 31.59 20.02 -8.41
CA GLN A 190 32.84 19.29 -8.13
C GLN A 190 33.70 19.09 -9.39
N ARG A 191 33.08 18.78 -10.52
CA ARG A 191 33.78 18.69 -11.82
C ARG A 191 34.47 20.02 -12.20
N ASN A 192 33.74 21.10 -11.99
CA ASN A 192 34.31 22.43 -12.23
C ASN A 192 35.43 22.76 -11.25
N ASN A 193 35.26 22.40 -9.95
CA ASN A 193 36.28 22.59 -8.93
C ASN A 193 37.61 21.88 -9.30
N VAL A 194 37.54 20.58 -9.67
CA VAL A 194 38.73 19.83 -10.09
C VAL A 194 39.41 20.48 -11.30
N ARG A 195 38.66 20.95 -12.30
CA ARG A 195 39.20 21.64 -13.45
C ARG A 195 39.92 22.95 -13.06
N VAL A 196 39.41 23.69 -12.09
CA VAL A 196 40.03 24.92 -11.59
C VAL A 196 41.31 24.59 -10.82
N LEU A 197 41.27 23.60 -9.92
CA LEU A 197 42.43 23.17 -9.13
C LEU A 197 43.55 22.62 -10.00
N ASP A 198 43.24 21.87 -11.06
CA ASP A 198 44.24 21.39 -12.03
C ASP A 198 44.95 22.54 -12.78
N ARG A 199 44.20 23.57 -13.18
CA ARG A 199 44.78 24.80 -13.75
C ARG A 199 45.62 25.53 -12.72
N THR A 200 45.14 25.69 -11.49
CA THR A 200 45.88 26.36 -10.42
C THR A 200 47.22 25.65 -10.14
N LEU A 201 47.21 24.28 -10.10
CA LEU A 201 48.45 23.50 -9.96
C LEU A 201 49.39 23.72 -11.14
N THR A 202 48.88 23.71 -12.38
CA THR A 202 49.68 23.98 -13.60
C THR A 202 50.32 25.37 -13.54
N ASP A 203 49.56 26.41 -13.17
CA ASP A 203 50.05 27.78 -13.03
C ASP A 203 51.10 27.90 -11.89
N THR A 204 50.88 27.19 -10.76
CA THR A 204 51.82 27.15 -9.63
C THR A 204 53.17 26.51 -10.05
N ASN A 205 53.10 25.38 -10.79
CA ASN A 205 54.28 24.71 -11.32
C ASN A 205 55.11 25.64 -12.28
N ASN A 206 54.41 26.38 -13.17
CA ASN A 206 55.04 27.32 -14.06
C ASN A 206 55.74 28.45 -13.30
N ARG A 207 55.13 28.98 -12.27
CA ARG A 207 55.69 30.03 -11.40
C ARG A 207 56.84 29.49 -10.53
N PHE A 208 56.79 28.22 -10.07
CA PHE A 208 57.90 27.55 -9.38
C PHE A 208 59.11 27.41 -10.30
N ALA A 209 58.94 26.97 -11.55
CA ALA A 209 60.00 26.89 -12.56
C ALA A 209 60.61 28.24 -12.84
N ALA A 210 59.85 29.35 -12.71
CA ALA A 210 60.34 30.72 -12.82
C ALA A 210 60.93 31.31 -11.52
N GLY A 211 60.97 30.50 -10.42
CA GLY A 211 61.52 30.93 -9.11
C GLY A 211 60.62 31.92 -8.35
N GLN A 212 59.32 32.01 -8.68
CA GLN A 212 58.39 32.99 -8.10
C GLN A 212 57.61 32.47 -6.88
N VAL A 213 57.55 31.16 -6.67
CA VAL A 213 56.86 30.49 -5.58
C VAL A 213 57.71 29.35 -5.02
N THR A 214 57.36 28.82 -3.86
CA THR A 214 58.12 27.77 -3.17
C THR A 214 57.62 26.37 -3.54
N ASP A 215 58.41 25.32 -3.25
CA ASP A 215 58.01 23.91 -3.36
C ASP A 215 56.82 23.61 -2.45
N THR A 216 56.72 24.30 -1.33
CA THR A 216 55.56 24.22 -0.42
C THR A 216 54.27 24.65 -1.08
N ASP A 217 54.27 25.68 -1.94
CA ASP A 217 53.08 26.14 -2.67
C ASP A 217 52.63 25.09 -3.70
N VAL A 218 53.60 24.41 -4.34
CA VAL A 218 53.32 23.29 -5.26
C VAL A 218 52.67 22.13 -4.50
N ALA A 219 53.28 21.71 -3.40
CA ALA A 219 52.76 20.61 -2.57
C ALA A 219 51.34 20.89 -2.04
N GLN A 220 51.05 22.15 -1.64
CA GLN A 220 49.70 22.58 -1.22
C GLN A 220 48.70 22.50 -2.36
N SER A 221 49.09 22.92 -3.59
CA SER A 221 48.22 22.86 -4.77
C SER A 221 47.93 21.40 -5.17
N GLU A 222 48.93 20.53 -5.09
CA GLU A 222 48.75 19.05 -5.29
C GLU A 222 47.80 18.43 -4.24
N ALA A 223 48.02 18.77 -2.98
CA ALA A 223 47.14 18.26 -1.92
C ALA A 223 45.69 18.71 -2.12
N GLN A 224 45.48 19.97 -2.52
CA GLN A 224 44.13 20.50 -2.77
C GLN A 224 43.49 19.85 -4.00
N LEU A 225 44.25 19.59 -5.06
CA LEU A 225 43.73 18.85 -6.23
C LEU A 225 43.33 17.42 -5.86
N ALA A 226 44.15 16.70 -5.10
CA ALA A 226 43.82 15.35 -4.61
C ALA A 226 42.57 15.35 -3.75
N ALA A 227 42.39 16.34 -2.86
CA ALA A 227 41.18 16.52 -2.08
C ALA A 227 39.93 16.81 -2.95
N GLY A 228 40.10 17.63 -3.99
CA GLY A 228 39.08 17.92 -4.99
C GLY A 228 38.65 16.66 -5.77
N GLN A 229 39.61 15.85 -6.20
CA GLN A 229 39.35 14.57 -6.87
C GLN A 229 38.59 13.57 -5.97
N ALA A 230 38.98 13.47 -4.70
CA ALA A 230 38.26 12.64 -3.73
C ALA A 230 36.79 13.10 -3.57
N SER A 231 36.58 14.43 -3.51
CA SER A 231 35.21 15.00 -3.42
C SER A 231 34.40 14.77 -4.70
N LEU A 232 35.02 14.78 -5.86
CA LEU A 232 34.40 14.47 -7.15
C LEU A 232 33.93 13.01 -7.17
N HIS A 233 34.79 12.05 -6.81
CA HIS A 233 34.40 10.62 -6.74
C HIS A 233 33.31 10.35 -5.73
N ALA A 234 33.33 11.05 -4.59
CA ALA A 234 32.24 10.97 -3.63
C ALA A 234 30.90 11.47 -4.20
N ALA A 235 30.92 12.57 -4.97
CA ALA A 235 29.72 13.11 -5.63
C ALA A 235 29.22 12.18 -6.75
N GLU A 236 30.11 11.51 -7.50
CA GLU A 236 29.75 10.49 -8.49
C GLU A 236 29.06 9.28 -7.84
N ALA A 237 29.61 8.79 -6.74
CA ALA A 237 29.03 7.69 -5.98
C ALA A 237 27.65 8.07 -5.41
N GLN A 238 27.53 9.28 -4.84
CA GLN A 238 26.25 9.77 -4.30
C GLN A 238 25.19 9.88 -5.39
N LEU A 239 25.51 10.40 -6.55
CA LEU A 239 24.59 10.49 -7.68
C LEU A 239 24.10 9.08 -8.11
N ALA A 240 25.01 8.10 -8.18
CA ALA A 240 24.64 6.73 -8.53
C ALA A 240 23.67 6.11 -7.50
N ILE A 241 23.88 6.36 -6.19
CA ILE A 241 22.98 5.92 -5.11
C ILE A 241 21.60 6.58 -5.29
N THR A 242 21.57 7.87 -5.55
CA THR A 242 20.31 8.62 -5.73
C THR A 242 19.57 8.17 -6.98
N GLN A 243 20.27 7.86 -8.08
CA GLN A 243 19.67 7.25 -9.28
C GLN A 243 18.99 5.93 -8.99
N ALA A 244 19.65 5.05 -8.23
CA ALA A 244 19.06 3.77 -7.84
C ALA A 244 17.80 3.95 -6.97
N ASN A 245 17.82 4.90 -6.03
CA ASN A 245 16.67 5.23 -5.20
C ASN A 245 15.53 5.90 -6.00
N TYR A 246 15.87 6.76 -6.97
CA TYR A 246 14.90 7.36 -7.88
C TYR A 246 14.15 6.27 -8.65
N ARG A 247 14.88 5.33 -9.25
CA ARG A 247 14.28 4.19 -9.94
C ARG A 247 13.39 3.34 -9.03
N ARG A 248 13.78 3.13 -7.77
CA ARG A 248 12.98 2.38 -6.79
C ARG A 248 11.66 3.06 -6.44
N ILE A 249 11.64 4.41 -6.35
CA ILE A 249 10.45 5.18 -5.92
C ILE A 249 9.57 5.52 -7.11
N VAL A 250 10.16 6.04 -8.21
CA VAL A 250 9.43 6.52 -9.39
C VAL A 250 9.16 5.41 -10.41
N GLY A 251 9.98 4.34 -10.40
CA GLY A 251 9.80 3.17 -11.26
C GLY A 251 10.51 3.24 -12.61
N VAL A 252 11.20 4.34 -12.93
CA VAL A 252 11.98 4.54 -14.17
C VAL A 252 13.31 5.19 -13.87
N ASP A 253 14.26 5.08 -14.81
CA ASP A 253 15.52 5.80 -14.69
C ASP A 253 15.30 7.31 -14.91
N PRO A 254 16.01 8.18 -14.15
CA PRO A 254 15.87 9.62 -14.31
C PRO A 254 16.34 10.07 -15.70
N ALA A 255 15.53 10.89 -16.36
CA ALA A 255 15.91 11.60 -17.57
C ALA A 255 16.49 12.99 -17.21
N ASN A 256 16.67 13.89 -18.19
CA ASN A 256 17.02 15.27 -17.89
C ASN A 256 15.92 15.91 -17.04
N LEU A 257 16.23 16.28 -15.80
CA LEU A 257 15.25 16.85 -14.88
C LEU A 257 15.07 18.35 -15.16
N ALA A 258 13.81 18.79 -15.18
CA ALA A 258 13.47 20.21 -15.23
C ALA A 258 13.65 20.87 -13.85
N PRO A 259 13.97 22.16 -13.77
CA PRO A 259 13.94 22.88 -12.51
C PRO A 259 12.54 22.78 -11.87
N ALA A 260 12.46 22.30 -10.63
CA ALA A 260 11.21 22.21 -9.90
C ALA A 260 10.86 23.53 -9.21
N SER A 261 9.57 23.83 -9.15
CA SER A 261 9.03 24.96 -8.37
C SER A 261 8.41 24.49 -7.06
N SER A 262 8.42 25.36 -6.04
CA SER A 262 7.74 25.09 -4.78
C SER A 262 6.21 25.08 -4.97
N VAL A 263 5.53 24.26 -4.17
CA VAL A 263 4.06 24.15 -4.17
C VAL A 263 3.40 25.05 -3.12
N GLU A 264 4.10 26.07 -2.67
CA GLU A 264 3.63 27.04 -1.64
C GLU A 264 2.29 27.66 -1.97
N ARG A 265 1.93 27.78 -3.26
CA ARG A 265 0.63 28.32 -3.71
C ARG A 265 -0.59 27.52 -3.19
N PHE A 266 -0.39 26.24 -2.85
CA PHE A 266 -1.42 25.36 -2.30
C PHE A 266 -1.40 25.31 -0.77
N ALA A 267 -0.36 25.88 -0.14
CA ALA A 267 -0.20 25.87 1.31
C ALA A 267 -1.06 26.97 1.97
N PRO A 268 -1.48 26.76 3.22
CA PRO A 268 -2.15 27.80 4.02
C PRO A 268 -1.28 29.05 4.19
N SER A 269 -1.92 30.22 4.31
CA SER A 269 -1.21 31.50 4.42
C SER A 269 -0.67 31.80 5.83
N THR A 270 -1.20 31.13 6.88
CA THR A 270 -0.81 31.35 8.28
C THR A 270 -0.63 30.03 9.01
N LEU A 271 0.23 30.01 10.03
CA LEU A 271 0.43 28.84 10.88
C LEU A 271 -0.87 28.36 11.52
N ASN A 272 -1.70 29.27 12.03
CA ASN A 272 -2.96 28.90 12.66
C ASN A 272 -3.93 28.22 11.69
N SER A 273 -4.01 28.70 10.44
CA SER A 273 -4.82 28.05 9.42
C SER A 273 -4.25 26.68 9.02
N ALA A 274 -2.90 26.54 8.98
CA ALA A 274 -2.26 25.27 8.73
C ALA A 274 -2.57 24.24 9.83
N ILE A 275 -2.48 24.64 11.11
CA ILE A 275 -2.83 23.78 12.25
C ILE A 275 -4.31 23.38 12.17
N ALA A 276 -5.21 24.32 11.96
CA ALA A 276 -6.64 24.02 11.85
C ALA A 276 -6.95 23.02 10.73
N MET A 277 -6.31 23.17 9.57
CA MET A 277 -6.45 22.22 8.46
C MET A 277 -5.85 20.86 8.79
N GLY A 278 -4.61 20.82 9.29
CA GLY A 278 -3.91 19.57 9.62
C GLY A 278 -4.59 18.77 10.72
N THR A 279 -5.23 19.41 11.69
CA THR A 279 -5.99 18.71 12.74
C THR A 279 -7.38 18.26 12.28
N ALA A 280 -7.98 18.88 11.25
CA ALA A 280 -9.32 18.57 10.77
C ALA A 280 -9.35 17.69 9.51
N GLN A 281 -8.33 17.79 8.63
CA GLN A 281 -8.34 17.16 7.31
C GLN A 281 -7.25 16.08 7.13
N ASN A 282 -6.36 15.91 8.11
CA ASN A 282 -5.29 14.92 8.01
C ASN A 282 -5.89 13.50 8.00
N PRO A 283 -5.59 12.70 6.97
CA PRO A 283 -6.15 11.35 6.83
C PRO A 283 -5.84 10.43 8.00
N SER A 284 -4.71 10.63 8.71
CA SER A 284 -4.36 9.82 9.88
C SER A 284 -5.32 10.06 11.04
N VAL A 285 -5.77 11.32 11.24
CA VAL A 285 -6.77 11.67 12.28
C VAL A 285 -8.11 11.05 11.93
N THR A 286 -8.57 11.20 10.68
CA THR A 286 -9.85 10.64 10.22
C THR A 286 -9.84 9.11 10.30
N ALA A 287 -8.72 8.45 9.96
CA ALA A 287 -8.58 6.99 10.10
C ALA A 287 -8.72 6.55 11.58
N ALA A 288 -8.13 7.30 12.53
CA ALA A 288 -8.24 7.02 13.94
C ALA A 288 -9.67 7.26 14.47
N GLU A 289 -10.39 8.27 13.96
CA GLU A 289 -11.80 8.52 14.29
C GLU A 289 -12.70 7.35 13.84
N TYR A 290 -12.52 6.79 12.63
CA TYR A 290 -13.19 5.56 12.23
C TYR A 290 -12.83 4.36 13.11
N GLY A 291 -11.62 4.33 13.69
CA GLY A 291 -11.24 3.35 14.70
C GLY A 291 -12.12 3.43 15.97
N VAL A 292 -12.49 4.62 16.42
CA VAL A 292 -13.44 4.82 17.52
C VAL A 292 -14.84 4.30 17.14
N ASP A 293 -15.31 4.57 15.92
CA ASP A 293 -16.60 4.06 15.43
C ASP A 293 -16.64 2.54 15.44
N VAL A 294 -15.56 1.88 15.00
CA VAL A 294 -15.42 0.42 15.04
C VAL A 294 -15.51 -0.08 16.49
N ALA A 295 -14.78 0.55 17.41
CA ALA A 295 -14.78 0.18 18.83
C ALA A 295 -16.18 0.35 19.48
N LEU A 296 -16.89 1.44 19.19
CA LEU A 296 -18.26 1.67 19.63
C LEU A 296 -19.22 0.59 19.11
N LEU A 297 -19.05 0.16 17.87
CA LEU A 297 -19.85 -0.90 17.29
C LEU A 297 -19.52 -2.27 17.89
N GLN A 298 -18.25 -2.53 18.29
CA GLN A 298 -17.88 -3.72 19.03
C GLN A 298 -18.56 -3.79 20.41
N VAL A 299 -18.73 -2.66 21.10
CA VAL A 299 -19.55 -2.61 22.34
C VAL A 299 -20.98 -3.06 22.05
N LYS A 300 -21.60 -2.52 20.99
CA LYS A 300 -22.99 -2.89 20.61
C LYS A 300 -23.12 -4.36 20.20
N ILE A 301 -22.08 -4.92 19.57
CA ILE A 301 -22.03 -6.34 19.22
C ILE A 301 -21.96 -7.19 20.50
N ALA A 302 -21.12 -6.79 21.47
CA ALA A 302 -21.03 -7.47 22.76
C ALA A 302 -22.33 -7.36 23.57
N GLU A 303 -22.97 -6.19 23.59
CA GLU A 303 -24.28 -5.97 24.20
C GLU A 303 -25.36 -6.85 23.54
N GLY A 304 -25.25 -7.08 22.23
CA GLY A 304 -26.13 -7.98 21.48
C GLY A 304 -26.15 -9.42 21.99
N ALA A 305 -25.09 -9.88 22.65
CA ALA A 305 -25.04 -11.22 23.25
C ALA A 305 -26.00 -11.41 24.46
N LEU A 306 -26.50 -10.33 25.05
CA LEU A 306 -27.51 -10.37 26.14
C LEU A 306 -28.93 -10.52 25.62
N TYR A 307 -29.17 -10.39 24.33
CA TYR A 307 -30.51 -10.49 23.74
C TYR A 307 -30.81 -11.92 23.28
N PRO A 308 -32.09 -12.26 23.15
CA PRO A 308 -32.49 -13.54 22.57
C PRO A 308 -31.96 -13.76 21.17
N THR A 309 -31.69 -14.98 20.79
CA THR A 309 -31.39 -15.39 19.42
C THR A 309 -32.51 -16.26 18.86
N LEU A 310 -32.94 -15.96 17.63
CA LEU A 310 -33.97 -16.68 16.90
C LEU A 310 -33.36 -17.24 15.62
N THR A 311 -33.38 -18.57 15.49
CA THR A 311 -32.84 -19.25 14.28
C THR A 311 -33.90 -20.16 13.70
N ALA A 312 -34.09 -20.12 12.39
CA ALA A 312 -34.87 -21.09 11.63
C ALA A 312 -33.92 -22.14 11.06
N GLN A 313 -34.32 -23.41 11.16
CA GLN A 313 -33.56 -24.54 10.63
C GLN A 313 -34.50 -25.49 9.91
N ALA A 314 -34.10 -25.92 8.71
CA ALA A 314 -34.74 -27.00 7.98
C ALA A 314 -33.70 -28.08 7.70
N SER A 315 -34.02 -29.34 7.98
CA SER A 315 -33.10 -30.43 7.70
C SER A 315 -33.80 -31.59 7.03
N VAL A 316 -33.08 -32.26 6.16
CA VAL A 316 -33.50 -33.55 5.58
C VAL A 316 -32.35 -34.53 5.75
N GLN A 317 -32.64 -35.69 6.30
CA GLN A 317 -31.64 -36.72 6.59
C GLN A 317 -32.17 -38.10 6.26
N GLN A 318 -31.36 -38.89 5.59
CA GLN A 318 -31.57 -40.32 5.41
C GLN A 318 -30.51 -41.06 6.22
N GLN A 319 -30.96 -41.98 7.08
CA GLN A 319 -30.09 -42.84 7.89
C GLN A 319 -30.41 -44.28 7.63
N TYR A 320 -29.38 -45.11 7.56
CA TYR A 320 -29.45 -46.56 7.42
C TYR A 320 -28.71 -47.21 8.58
N GLY A 321 -29.22 -48.33 9.06
CA GLY A 321 -28.62 -49.05 10.17
C GLY A 321 -28.53 -48.24 11.44
N ALA A 322 -29.47 -47.32 11.68
CA ALA A 322 -29.49 -46.43 12.82
C ALA A 322 -29.42 -47.18 14.16
N ASN A 323 -30.12 -48.31 14.24
CA ASN A 323 -30.05 -49.29 15.32
C ASN A 323 -30.41 -50.67 14.77
N ILE A 324 -30.42 -51.67 15.64
CA ILE A 324 -30.69 -53.09 15.26
C ILE A 324 -32.13 -53.26 14.75
N VAL A 325 -33.06 -52.41 15.18
CA VAL A 325 -34.50 -52.52 14.89
C VAL A 325 -34.90 -51.62 13.71
N THR A 326 -34.19 -50.53 13.46
CA THR A 326 -34.54 -49.54 12.44
C THR A 326 -33.50 -49.53 11.30
N PRO A 327 -33.74 -50.35 10.25
CA PRO A 327 -32.77 -50.47 9.13
C PRO A 327 -32.74 -49.24 8.26
N LYS A 328 -33.81 -48.42 8.21
CA LYS A 328 -33.89 -47.19 7.39
C LYS A 328 -34.77 -46.19 8.09
N LEU A 329 -34.28 -44.95 8.21
CA LEU A 329 -35.00 -43.81 8.76
C LEU A 329 -34.82 -42.61 7.83
N PHE A 330 -35.92 -42.04 7.41
CA PHE A 330 -35.95 -40.74 6.72
C PHE A 330 -36.59 -39.75 7.68
N THR A 331 -35.89 -38.62 7.86
CA THR A 331 -36.37 -37.55 8.72
C THR A 331 -36.28 -36.22 7.95
N ASP A 332 -37.38 -35.51 7.87
CA ASP A 332 -37.46 -34.13 7.47
C ASP A 332 -37.99 -33.31 8.65
N SER A 333 -37.42 -32.15 8.86
CA SER A 333 -37.82 -31.27 9.95
C SER A 333 -37.63 -29.79 9.59
N ALA A 334 -38.56 -28.98 10.06
CA ALA A 334 -38.46 -27.54 10.05
C ALA A 334 -38.68 -27.02 11.47
N THR A 335 -37.74 -26.33 12.03
CA THR A 335 -37.76 -25.84 13.41
C THR A 335 -37.40 -24.36 13.49
N VAL A 336 -37.99 -23.67 14.44
CA VAL A 336 -37.61 -22.33 14.84
C VAL A 336 -37.17 -22.39 16.30
N ASN A 337 -35.92 -22.08 16.55
CA ASN A 337 -35.34 -22.16 17.89
C ASN A 337 -35.15 -20.76 18.45
N LEU A 338 -35.76 -20.46 19.58
CA LEU A 338 -35.57 -19.28 20.39
C LEU A 338 -34.69 -19.63 21.59
N THR A 339 -33.53 -19.00 21.67
CA THR A 339 -32.61 -19.10 22.80
C THR A 339 -32.56 -17.79 23.54
N VAL A 340 -32.96 -17.79 24.83
CA VAL A 340 -32.92 -16.59 25.69
C VAL A 340 -31.84 -16.80 26.75
N PRO A 341 -30.70 -16.05 26.68
CA PRO A 341 -29.68 -16.14 27.71
C PRO A 341 -30.19 -15.48 29.00
N LEU A 342 -30.31 -16.26 30.08
CA LEU A 342 -30.71 -15.72 31.38
C LEU A 342 -29.50 -15.35 32.23
N TYR A 343 -28.52 -16.24 32.32
CA TYR A 343 -27.26 -16.02 33.03
C TYR A 343 -26.20 -16.96 32.48
N GLN A 344 -25.06 -16.38 32.08
CA GLN A 344 -23.94 -17.08 31.44
C GLN A 344 -22.63 -16.94 32.23
N GLY A 345 -22.71 -16.92 33.56
CA GLY A 345 -21.53 -16.84 34.42
C GLY A 345 -20.89 -15.48 34.52
N GLY A 346 -21.46 -14.42 33.89
CA GLY A 346 -20.96 -13.04 33.95
C GLY A 346 -19.88 -12.67 32.92
N GLY A 347 -19.51 -13.60 32.03
CA GLY A 347 -18.51 -13.40 30.99
C GLY A 347 -18.89 -12.28 29.99
N GLU A 348 -20.19 -12.22 29.62
CA GLU A 348 -20.75 -11.23 28.71
C GLU A 348 -20.63 -9.81 29.27
N TYR A 349 -20.91 -9.63 30.56
CA TYR A 349 -20.78 -8.35 31.24
C TYR A 349 -19.29 -7.89 31.29
N ALA A 350 -18.38 -8.85 31.54
CA ALA A 350 -16.95 -8.57 31.50
C ALA A 350 -16.49 -8.17 30.08
N SER A 351 -16.97 -8.88 29.05
CA SER A 351 -16.69 -8.57 27.65
C SER A 351 -17.19 -7.18 27.25
N ILE A 352 -18.41 -6.80 27.66
CA ILE A 352 -18.96 -5.45 27.43
C ILE A 352 -18.09 -4.39 28.10
N ARG A 353 -17.68 -4.60 29.37
CA ARG A 353 -16.78 -3.66 30.05
C ARG A 353 -15.44 -3.55 29.36
N ALA A 354 -14.83 -4.66 28.93
CA ALA A 354 -13.58 -4.67 28.21
C ALA A 354 -13.68 -3.89 26.88
N ASN A 355 -14.77 -4.07 26.11
CA ASN A 355 -14.99 -3.29 24.89
C ASN A 355 -15.22 -1.80 25.17
N LYS A 356 -15.84 -1.42 26.30
CA LYS A 356 -15.97 -0.01 26.70
C LYS A 356 -14.62 0.63 27.03
N GLU A 357 -13.73 -0.10 27.71
CA GLU A 357 -12.35 0.37 27.93
C GLU A 357 -11.59 0.49 26.60
N ALA A 358 -11.81 -0.42 25.65
CA ALA A 358 -11.23 -0.31 24.31
C ALA A 358 -11.69 0.95 23.55
N VAL A 359 -12.96 1.39 23.76
CA VAL A 359 -13.41 2.69 23.22
C VAL A 359 -12.62 3.83 23.84
N GLY A 360 -12.44 3.85 25.16
CA GLY A 360 -11.61 4.86 25.83
C GLY A 360 -10.18 4.88 25.31
N GLN A 361 -9.58 3.71 25.10
CA GLN A 361 -8.26 3.60 24.48
C GLN A 361 -8.22 4.22 23.07
N GLN A 362 -9.22 3.95 22.22
CA GLN A 362 -9.25 4.50 20.87
C GLN A 362 -9.48 6.02 20.87
N GLN A 363 -10.26 6.55 21.79
CA GLN A 363 -10.43 8.01 21.95
C GLN A 363 -9.11 8.70 22.32
N ILE A 364 -8.36 8.13 23.26
CA ILE A 364 -7.02 8.62 23.62
C ILE A 364 -6.06 8.52 22.41
N ASN A 365 -6.17 7.46 21.62
CA ASN A 365 -5.39 7.33 20.38
C ASN A 365 -5.70 8.43 19.36
N VAL A 366 -6.98 8.83 19.21
CA VAL A 366 -7.35 9.99 18.36
C VAL A 366 -6.69 11.27 18.86
N ASP A 367 -6.71 11.51 20.17
CA ASP A 367 -6.08 12.70 20.75
C ASP A 367 -4.57 12.70 20.50
N GLN A 368 -3.92 11.55 20.68
CA GLN A 368 -2.48 11.39 20.39
C GLN A 368 -2.16 11.65 18.91
N VAL A 369 -2.95 11.09 17.96
CA VAL A 369 -2.73 11.30 16.53
C VAL A 369 -2.98 12.77 16.14
N ARG A 370 -3.97 13.41 16.75
CA ARG A 370 -4.27 14.84 16.53
C ARG A 370 -3.14 15.75 17.04
N ASP A 371 -2.58 15.45 18.20
CA ASP A 371 -1.42 16.18 18.74
C ASP A 371 -0.16 15.96 17.88
N GLN A 372 0.05 14.73 17.38
CA GLN A 372 1.13 14.45 16.44
C GLN A 372 0.93 15.21 15.11
N ALA A 373 -0.27 15.23 14.56
CA ALA A 373 -0.57 16.00 13.35
C ALA A 373 -0.30 17.52 13.56
N ARG A 374 -0.69 18.06 14.72
CA ARG A 374 -0.37 19.44 15.08
C ARG A 374 1.13 19.69 15.12
N ALA A 375 1.90 18.80 15.77
CA ALA A 375 3.36 18.91 15.87
C ALA A 375 4.00 18.87 14.48
N ASN A 376 3.60 17.92 13.63
CA ASN A 376 4.10 17.78 12.26
C ASN A 376 3.84 19.04 11.43
N VAL A 377 2.66 19.68 11.57
CA VAL A 377 2.34 20.93 10.87
C VAL A 377 3.24 22.08 11.34
N VAL A 378 3.45 22.21 12.66
CA VAL A 378 4.33 23.25 13.22
C VAL A 378 5.76 23.06 12.74
N GLU A 379 6.25 21.83 12.76
CA GLU A 379 7.59 21.49 12.28
C GLU A 379 7.76 21.80 10.79
N ALA A 380 6.87 21.31 9.93
CA ALA A 380 6.92 21.53 8.48
C ALA A 380 6.79 23.04 8.14
N TRP A 381 5.96 23.78 8.87
CA TRP A 381 5.84 25.22 8.73
C TRP A 381 7.15 25.92 9.08
N ALA A 382 7.76 25.60 10.23
CA ALA A 382 9.02 26.18 10.66
C ALA A 382 10.16 25.88 9.67
N GLN A 383 10.24 24.64 9.19
CA GLN A 383 11.22 24.22 8.17
C GLN A 383 11.05 25.04 6.87
N LEU A 384 9.82 25.23 6.40
CA LEU A 384 9.58 26.04 5.20
C LEU A 384 9.99 27.50 5.39
N GLN A 385 9.69 28.11 6.55
CA GLN A 385 10.11 29.48 6.84
C GLN A 385 11.65 29.60 6.94
N ALA A 386 12.30 28.62 7.57
CA ALA A 386 13.75 28.55 7.64
C ALA A 386 14.38 28.41 6.24
N ALA A 387 13.83 27.53 5.41
CA ALA A 387 14.32 27.31 4.04
C ALA A 387 14.17 28.59 3.16
N LYS A 388 13.09 29.36 3.33
CA LYS A 388 12.92 30.65 2.66
C LYS A 388 14.00 31.66 3.04
N ALA A 389 14.31 31.77 4.32
CA ALA A 389 15.37 32.68 4.78
C ALA A 389 16.76 32.19 4.33
N GLN A 390 16.98 30.87 4.35
CA GLN A 390 18.25 30.25 4.00
C GLN A 390 18.60 30.42 2.51
N ILE A 391 17.64 30.33 1.60
CA ILE A 391 17.92 30.54 0.17
C ILE A 391 18.35 31.98 -0.12
N GLU A 392 17.74 32.96 0.53
CA GLU A 392 18.14 34.36 0.39
C GLU A 392 19.54 34.63 0.94
N ALA A 393 19.87 34.02 2.09
CA ALA A 393 21.21 34.10 2.67
C ALA A 393 22.26 33.42 1.80
N ALA A 394 21.98 32.21 1.27
CA ALA A 394 22.86 31.46 0.39
C ALA A 394 23.12 32.19 -0.95
N GLN A 395 22.11 32.85 -1.53
CA GLN A 395 22.29 33.67 -2.74
C GLN A 395 23.25 34.83 -2.48
N ARG A 396 23.09 35.55 -1.35
CA ARG A 396 23.98 36.62 -0.96
C ARG A 396 25.41 36.13 -0.69
N GLN A 397 25.55 34.99 -0.01
CA GLN A 397 26.82 34.33 0.25
C GLN A 397 27.53 33.94 -1.04
N ASN A 398 26.83 33.29 -1.99
CA ASN A 398 27.40 32.91 -3.27
C ASN A 398 27.92 34.13 -4.07
N ALA A 399 27.09 35.17 -4.16
CA ALA A 399 27.50 36.41 -4.86
C ALA A 399 28.69 37.13 -4.17
N ALA A 400 28.80 37.09 -2.85
CA ALA A 400 29.93 37.66 -2.10
C ALA A 400 31.21 36.82 -2.29
N ALA A 401 31.11 35.49 -2.21
CA ALA A 401 32.26 34.58 -2.41
C ALA A 401 32.83 34.70 -3.84
N GLU A 402 31.98 34.84 -4.85
CA GLU A 402 32.42 35.04 -6.24
C GLU A 402 33.17 36.35 -6.43
N ARG A 403 32.69 37.46 -5.84
CA ARG A 403 33.38 38.73 -5.85
C ARG A 403 34.72 38.67 -5.09
N ALA A 404 34.74 38.00 -3.92
CA ALA A 404 35.95 37.83 -3.12
C ALA A 404 37.02 37.03 -3.87
N LEU A 405 36.63 35.90 -4.51
CA LEU A 405 37.57 35.12 -5.32
C LEU A 405 38.15 35.93 -6.48
N ASN A 406 37.33 36.72 -7.18
CA ASN A 406 37.79 37.57 -8.28
C ASN A 406 38.77 38.64 -7.77
N GLY A 407 38.51 39.25 -6.59
CA GLY A 407 39.44 40.20 -5.95
C GLY A 407 40.75 39.55 -5.56
N VAL A 408 40.72 38.42 -4.85
CA VAL A 408 41.94 37.71 -4.42
C VAL A 408 42.78 37.23 -5.60
N ARG A 409 42.17 36.79 -6.71
CA ARG A 409 42.88 36.40 -7.93
C ARG A 409 43.61 37.59 -8.54
N ASN A 410 42.96 38.76 -8.62
CA ASN A 410 43.61 39.98 -9.17
C ASN A 410 44.78 40.45 -8.29
N GLU A 411 44.61 40.42 -6.96
CA GLU A 411 45.65 40.76 -5.99
C GLU A 411 46.84 39.77 -6.05
N ALA A 412 46.56 38.48 -6.27
CA ALA A 412 47.57 37.43 -6.40
C ALA A 412 48.40 37.59 -7.70
N GLN A 413 47.78 38.08 -8.80
CA GLN A 413 48.49 38.37 -10.05
C GLN A 413 49.52 39.50 -9.92
N VAL A 414 49.27 40.46 -9.03
CA VAL A 414 50.20 41.56 -8.74
C VAL A 414 51.13 41.29 -7.54
N GLY A 415 51.09 40.05 -7.01
CA GLY A 415 51.98 39.60 -5.92
C GLY A 415 51.58 40.05 -4.52
N GLN A 416 50.35 40.59 -4.32
CA GLN A 416 49.85 41.04 -3.02
C GLN A 416 49.19 39.93 -2.21
N ARG A 417 48.91 38.79 -2.82
CA ARG A 417 48.30 37.60 -2.17
C ARG A 417 49.06 36.34 -2.55
N THR A 418 48.95 35.34 -1.66
CA THR A 418 49.59 34.05 -1.86
C THR A 418 48.72 33.08 -2.67
N THR A 419 49.33 32.03 -3.22
CA THR A 419 48.58 30.92 -3.83
C THR A 419 47.58 30.29 -2.85
N GLN A 420 47.96 30.22 -1.57
CA GLN A 420 47.09 29.72 -0.52
C GLN A 420 45.84 30.58 -0.33
N ASP A 421 45.92 31.92 -0.41
CA ASP A 421 44.74 32.79 -0.31
C ASP A 421 43.76 32.54 -1.47
N VAL A 422 44.25 32.27 -2.67
CA VAL A 422 43.43 31.92 -3.83
C VAL A 422 42.71 30.59 -3.61
N LEU A 423 43.43 29.55 -3.16
CA LEU A 423 42.85 28.24 -2.86
C LEU A 423 41.75 28.30 -1.78
N ILE A 424 41.95 29.11 -0.73
CA ILE A 424 40.95 29.37 0.31
C ILE A 424 39.70 30.04 -0.28
N ALA A 425 39.86 31.04 -1.13
CA ALA A 425 38.75 31.74 -1.76
C ALA A 425 38.00 30.85 -2.77
N GLU A 426 38.70 29.97 -3.49
CA GLU A 426 38.09 28.94 -4.35
C GLU A 426 37.25 27.98 -3.57
N GLN A 427 37.78 27.44 -2.45
CA GLN A 427 37.02 26.53 -1.56
C GLN A 427 35.79 27.23 -0.95
N ALA A 428 35.92 28.52 -0.58
CA ALA A 428 34.80 29.31 -0.07
C ALA A 428 33.69 29.47 -1.11
N LEU A 429 34.02 29.63 -2.37
CA LEU A 429 33.03 29.69 -3.46
C LEU A 429 32.37 28.34 -3.71
N VAL A 430 33.13 27.23 -3.70
CA VAL A 430 32.58 25.87 -3.79
C VAL A 430 31.56 25.63 -2.69
N ASN A 431 31.93 25.94 -1.44
CA ASN A 431 31.02 25.78 -0.27
C ASN A 431 29.76 26.66 -0.39
N ALA A 432 29.90 27.90 -0.87
CA ALA A 432 28.78 28.81 -1.10
C ALA A 432 27.82 28.30 -2.18
N ARG A 433 28.32 27.72 -3.26
CA ARG A 433 27.51 27.10 -4.33
C ARG A 433 26.78 25.87 -3.82
N GLN A 434 27.44 25.01 -3.06
CA GLN A 434 26.82 23.85 -2.44
C GLN A 434 25.70 24.26 -1.47
N SER A 435 25.94 25.28 -0.63
CA SER A 435 24.92 25.82 0.28
C SER A 435 23.69 26.36 -0.48
N LEU A 436 23.88 26.99 -1.63
CA LEU A 436 22.78 27.46 -2.46
C LEU A 436 21.98 26.31 -3.07
N ILE A 437 22.66 25.26 -3.56
CA ILE A 437 22.00 24.07 -4.11
C ILE A 437 21.15 23.38 -3.03
N VAL A 438 21.69 23.21 -1.80
CA VAL A 438 20.96 22.64 -0.67
C VAL A 438 19.76 23.52 -0.29
N ALA A 439 19.93 24.83 -0.20
CA ALA A 439 18.83 25.73 0.14
C ALA A 439 17.68 25.72 -0.90
N GLN A 440 18.01 25.56 -2.19
CA GLN A 440 17.02 25.40 -3.25
C GLN A 440 16.26 24.07 -3.12
N HIS A 441 16.96 22.98 -2.84
CA HIS A 441 16.37 21.68 -2.55
C HIS A 441 15.42 21.77 -1.34
N ASP A 442 15.90 22.28 -0.21
CA ASP A 442 15.16 22.31 1.05
C ASP A 442 13.87 23.16 0.96
N ARG A 443 13.88 24.25 0.22
CA ARG A 443 12.69 25.07 -0.01
C ARG A 443 11.59 24.29 -0.71
N VAL A 444 11.94 23.56 -1.77
CA VAL A 444 10.95 22.78 -2.52
C VAL A 444 10.45 21.63 -1.64
N VAL A 445 11.34 20.81 -1.07
CA VAL A 445 10.95 19.67 -0.22
C VAL A 445 10.09 20.10 0.96
N SER A 446 10.47 21.18 1.69
CA SER A 446 9.67 21.68 2.82
C SER A 446 8.29 22.15 2.39
N SER A 447 8.11 22.64 1.15
CA SER A 447 6.78 23.00 0.65
C SER A 447 5.88 21.78 0.46
N TYR A 448 6.41 20.66 -0.04
CA TYR A 448 5.70 19.39 -0.13
C TYR A 448 5.44 18.76 1.25
N SER A 449 6.42 18.84 2.16
CA SER A 449 6.26 18.38 3.54
C SER A 449 5.12 19.10 4.27
N LEU A 450 4.99 20.41 4.08
CA LEU A 450 3.89 21.16 4.67
C LEU A 450 2.55 20.72 4.07
N LEU A 451 2.48 20.49 2.76
CA LEU A 451 1.26 20.01 2.10
C LEU A 451 0.85 18.63 2.63
N SER A 452 1.80 17.72 2.84
CA SER A 452 1.57 16.42 3.47
C SER A 452 1.11 16.57 4.92
N ALA A 453 1.75 17.41 5.71
CA ALA A 453 1.41 17.63 7.11
C ALA A 453 -0.02 18.15 7.29
N VAL A 454 -0.53 18.98 6.37
CA VAL A 454 -1.92 19.46 6.39
C VAL A 454 -2.93 18.51 5.76
N GLY A 455 -2.49 17.34 5.22
CA GLY A 455 -3.39 16.33 4.63
C GLY A 455 -3.86 16.65 3.22
N ARG A 456 -3.10 17.46 2.45
CA ARG A 456 -3.47 17.90 1.09
C ARG A 456 -2.47 17.51 0.00
N LEU A 457 -1.58 16.58 0.28
CA LEU A 457 -0.65 16.06 -0.73
C LEU A 457 -1.26 14.86 -1.46
N SER A 458 -2.18 15.13 -2.37
CA SER A 458 -2.85 14.10 -3.17
C SER A 458 -2.66 14.32 -4.66
N ALA A 459 -2.84 13.26 -5.46
CA ALA A 459 -2.82 13.35 -6.91
C ALA A 459 -3.92 14.30 -7.44
N GLN A 460 -5.04 14.37 -6.73
CA GLN A 460 -6.16 15.23 -7.08
C GLN A 460 -5.87 16.71 -6.77
N ASP A 461 -5.36 17.03 -5.56
CA ASP A 461 -5.04 18.42 -5.17
C ASP A 461 -3.91 19.01 -6.00
N LEU A 462 -2.93 18.18 -6.38
CA LEU A 462 -1.83 18.57 -7.27
C LEU A 462 -2.22 18.59 -8.75
N ALA A 463 -3.45 18.16 -9.10
CA ALA A 463 -3.95 18.03 -10.48
C ALA A 463 -2.98 17.23 -11.37
N LEU A 464 -2.45 16.13 -10.86
CA LEU A 464 -1.51 15.29 -11.63
C LEU A 464 -2.21 14.65 -12.84
N PRO A 465 -1.50 14.49 -13.98
CA PRO A 465 -2.07 13.91 -15.19
C PRO A 465 -2.18 12.39 -15.11
N VAL A 466 -2.94 11.88 -14.12
CA VAL A 466 -3.12 10.46 -13.85
C VAL A 466 -4.59 10.13 -13.69
N LYS A 467 -4.93 8.85 -13.91
CA LYS A 467 -6.25 8.35 -13.53
C LYS A 467 -6.27 8.15 -12.02
N VAL A 468 -7.00 8.99 -11.31
CA VAL A 468 -7.16 8.85 -9.85
C VAL A 468 -7.83 7.51 -9.53
N TYR A 469 -7.26 6.79 -8.58
CA TYR A 469 -7.82 5.52 -8.10
C TYR A 469 -9.07 5.79 -7.26
N GLU A 470 -10.19 5.16 -7.65
CA GLU A 470 -11.49 5.29 -6.98
C GLU A 470 -11.79 4.04 -6.16
N PRO A 471 -11.61 4.07 -4.83
CA PRO A 471 -11.83 2.89 -3.98
C PRO A 471 -13.28 2.40 -3.95
N SER A 472 -14.25 3.27 -4.19
CA SER A 472 -15.68 2.95 -4.14
C SER A 472 -16.11 1.96 -5.22
N VAL A 473 -15.41 1.92 -6.36
CA VAL A 473 -15.76 1.04 -7.49
C VAL A 473 -15.69 -0.43 -7.10
N HIS A 474 -14.58 -0.86 -6.49
CA HIS A 474 -14.43 -2.25 -6.06
C HIS A 474 -15.44 -2.60 -4.97
N TYR A 475 -15.63 -1.73 -3.98
CA TYR A 475 -16.61 -1.89 -2.93
C TYR A 475 -18.02 -2.18 -3.48
N GLN A 476 -18.48 -1.38 -4.45
CA GLN A 476 -19.80 -1.56 -5.06
C GLN A 476 -19.93 -2.87 -5.84
N GLN A 477 -18.84 -3.38 -6.40
CA GLN A 477 -18.83 -4.65 -7.14
C GLN A 477 -18.95 -5.86 -6.22
N VAL A 478 -18.38 -5.80 -5.01
CA VAL A 478 -18.30 -6.95 -4.12
C VAL A 478 -19.34 -6.96 -3.01
N ARG A 479 -19.88 -5.81 -2.60
CA ARG A 479 -20.77 -5.65 -1.44
C ARG A 479 -21.92 -6.67 -1.40
N ASP A 480 -22.60 -6.85 -2.52
CA ASP A 480 -23.79 -7.71 -2.62
C ASP A 480 -23.49 -9.09 -3.25
N ALA A 481 -22.21 -9.43 -3.45
CA ALA A 481 -21.82 -10.73 -3.99
C ALA A 481 -22.20 -11.86 -3.04
N TRP A 482 -22.82 -12.93 -3.59
CA TRP A 482 -23.27 -14.12 -2.82
C TRP A 482 -22.35 -15.31 -3.02
N VAL A 483 -21.86 -15.50 -4.24
CA VAL A 483 -21.06 -16.65 -4.65
C VAL A 483 -20.02 -16.21 -5.67
N GLY A 484 -18.94 -16.97 -5.78
CA GLY A 484 -17.87 -16.72 -6.73
C GLY A 484 -16.51 -16.65 -6.01
N VAL A 485 -15.47 -17.08 -6.71
CA VAL A 485 -14.10 -17.07 -6.19
C VAL A 485 -13.20 -16.13 -7.01
N ARG A 486 -13.73 -15.54 -8.06
CA ARG A 486 -12.98 -14.60 -8.90
C ARG A 486 -13.15 -13.17 -8.38
N THR A 487 -12.03 -12.47 -8.26
CA THR A 487 -12.06 -11.04 -7.95
C THR A 487 -12.53 -10.23 -9.17
N PRO A 488 -13.11 -9.03 -8.99
CA PRO A 488 -13.45 -8.15 -10.10
C PRO A 488 -12.25 -7.78 -10.99
N SER A 489 -11.02 -7.88 -10.44
CA SER A 489 -9.77 -7.68 -11.19
C SER A 489 -9.35 -8.90 -12.02
N GLY A 490 -10.09 -10.02 -11.97
CA GLY A 490 -9.85 -11.19 -12.79
C GLY A 490 -8.87 -12.22 -12.22
N GLN A 491 -8.49 -12.11 -10.94
CA GLN A 491 -7.64 -13.08 -10.23
C GLN A 491 -8.48 -14.25 -9.69
#